data_71d1ee9e1feb2c8ebb38b7ae5abb0c52
#
_entry.id   71d1ee9e1feb2c8ebb38b7ae5abb0c52
#
_cell.length_a   1.000
_cell.length_b   1.000
_cell.length_c   1.000
_cell.angle_alpha   90.00
_cell.angle_beta   90.00
_cell.angle_gamma   90.00
#
_symmetry.space_group_name_H-M   'P 1'
#
loop_
_entity.id
_entity.type
_entity.pdbx_description
1 polymer ?
#
loop_
_entity_poly.entity_id
_entity_poly.type
_entity_poly.pdbx_seq_one_letter_code
_entity_poly.pdbx_strand_id
1 'polypeptide(L)'
;MDKNELQKRMEQAIRLTAPGQPIRTALDMIIAGHLGALICVGDTENVLAAGNDGFPLNISFTSNRLFELSKMDGAIVIDGDLTQILRANFHLNPDPSLATSETGMRHRTAARMSVLTDAIVISVSARRAVVNVYVHGKSYEIQPVTTIMSSVNQLVATLQTTRQSLDRSLLRLTALELDDYVTLADIAGIFSSFEIMQQAKTELKDCIVKLGNQGKLVQMQLEQLAGSSMDTEYDLMIRDYASDSSEANAEKIRAELSRMTPKDLSDPQHVAAVLGYDDLDEDSVMTPLGLRTLSRVSVVRDGVAEKIVDEYGSLQELMDDISEDPERLGDFGVNNPAILADSLYRMKGTKQGNA
;
A
#
# COMPACT_ATOMS: atom_id res chain seq x y z
N MET A 1 17.86 -16.98 -1.38
CA MET A 1 16.41 -16.66 -1.34
C MET A 1 16.18 -15.34 -2.05
N ASP A 2 15.17 -15.27 -2.90
CA ASP A 2 14.79 -14.04 -3.61
C ASP A 2 14.22 -13.01 -2.62
N LYS A 3 14.40 -11.69 -2.94
CA LYS A 3 13.92 -10.58 -2.12
C LYS A 3 12.39 -10.63 -1.89
N ASN A 4 11.64 -11.06 -2.91
CA ASN A 4 10.19 -11.23 -2.84
C ASN A 4 9.78 -12.36 -1.89
N GLU A 5 10.53 -13.45 -1.86
CA GLU A 5 10.24 -14.58 -0.98
C GLU A 5 10.53 -14.22 0.49
N LEU A 6 11.60 -13.51 0.76
CA LEU A 6 11.92 -12.98 2.09
C LEU A 6 10.80 -12.05 2.60
N GLN A 7 10.31 -11.16 1.74
CA GLN A 7 9.24 -10.23 2.09
C GLN A 7 7.94 -10.96 2.42
N LYS A 8 7.56 -11.96 1.62
CA LYS A 8 6.37 -12.80 1.88
C LYS A 8 6.48 -13.56 3.21
N ARG A 9 7.65 -14.12 3.50
CA ARG A 9 7.90 -14.82 4.77
C ARG A 9 7.85 -13.87 5.97
N MET A 10 8.40 -12.67 5.85
CA MET A 10 8.31 -11.66 6.91
C MET A 10 6.86 -11.22 7.13
N GLU A 11 6.09 -11.00 6.06
CA GLU A 11 4.67 -10.68 6.17
C GLU A 11 3.89 -11.81 6.85
N GLN A 12 4.18 -13.07 6.53
CA GLN A 12 3.60 -14.23 7.21
C GLN A 12 3.91 -14.20 8.72
N ALA A 13 5.14 -13.89 9.09
CA ALA A 13 5.55 -13.79 10.49
C ALA A 13 4.85 -12.64 11.22
N ILE A 14 4.66 -11.49 10.57
CA ILE A 14 3.90 -10.35 11.10
C ILE A 14 2.42 -10.75 11.29
N ARG A 15 1.80 -11.39 10.30
CA ARG A 15 0.40 -11.87 10.41
C ARG A 15 0.23 -12.88 11.53
N LEU A 16 1.18 -13.80 11.70
CA LEU A 16 1.18 -14.79 12.76
C LEU A 16 1.18 -14.16 14.16
N THR A 17 1.91 -13.05 14.31
CA THR A 17 2.08 -12.33 15.59
C THR A 17 1.16 -11.10 15.71
N ALA A 18 0.23 -10.90 14.78
CA ALA A 18 -0.69 -9.78 14.79
C ALA A 18 -1.75 -9.88 15.91
N PRO A 19 -2.34 -8.77 16.34
CA PRO A 19 -3.44 -8.75 17.31
C PRO A 19 -4.60 -9.66 16.91
N GLY A 20 -5.13 -10.41 17.87
CA GLY A 20 -6.18 -11.39 17.65
C GLY A 20 -5.67 -12.80 17.32
N GLN A 21 -4.37 -12.99 17.13
CA GLN A 21 -3.77 -14.32 16.98
C GLN A 21 -3.44 -14.93 18.34
N PRO A 22 -3.61 -16.28 18.51
CA PRO A 22 -3.34 -16.94 19.78
C PRO A 22 -1.91 -16.78 20.29
N ILE A 23 -0.92 -16.77 19.37
CA ILE A 23 0.48 -16.57 19.73
C ILE A 23 0.71 -15.12 20.24
N ARG A 24 0.04 -14.12 19.66
CA ARG A 24 0.12 -12.72 20.13
C ARG A 24 -0.43 -12.61 21.56
N THR A 25 -1.53 -13.24 21.86
CA THR A 25 -2.09 -13.26 23.23
C THR A 25 -1.07 -13.81 24.23
N ALA A 26 -0.36 -14.88 23.88
CA ALA A 26 0.71 -15.41 24.72
C ALA A 26 1.88 -14.43 24.89
N LEU A 27 2.31 -13.79 23.80
CA LEU A 27 3.39 -12.79 23.81
C LEU A 27 3.04 -11.60 24.71
N ASP A 28 1.82 -11.11 24.63
CA ASP A 28 1.32 -10.02 25.48
C ASP A 28 1.31 -10.43 26.96
N MET A 29 0.92 -11.68 27.28
CA MET A 29 0.99 -12.25 28.64
C MET A 29 2.45 -12.37 29.14
N ILE A 30 3.38 -12.78 28.28
CA ILE A 30 4.81 -12.90 28.60
C ILE A 30 5.40 -11.53 28.93
N ILE A 31 5.08 -10.50 28.14
CA ILE A 31 5.50 -9.11 28.40
C ILE A 31 4.91 -8.61 29.72
N ALA A 32 3.59 -8.80 29.93
CA ALA A 32 2.91 -8.38 31.16
C ALA A 32 3.47 -9.09 32.40
N GLY A 33 3.93 -10.34 32.24
CA GLY A 33 4.61 -11.09 33.29
C GLY A 33 6.07 -10.74 33.49
N HIS A 34 6.62 -9.77 32.76
CA HIS A 34 8.05 -9.40 32.78
C HIS A 34 8.99 -10.59 32.48
N LEU A 35 8.54 -11.53 31.65
CA LEU A 35 9.28 -12.73 31.27
C LEU A 35 10.00 -12.53 29.92
N GLY A 36 11.07 -13.30 29.73
CA GLY A 36 11.74 -13.41 28.43
C GLY A 36 11.45 -14.78 27.84
N ALA A 37 11.30 -14.86 26.52
CA ALA A 37 11.08 -16.11 25.83
C ALA A 37 11.90 -16.19 24.53
N LEU A 38 12.18 -17.43 24.11
CA LEU A 38 12.70 -17.78 22.79
C LEU A 38 11.78 -18.86 22.22
N ILE A 39 11.15 -18.58 21.08
CA ILE A 39 10.12 -19.46 20.52
C ILE A 39 10.46 -19.70 19.04
N CYS A 40 10.46 -20.97 18.62
CA CYS A 40 10.60 -21.37 17.22
C CYS A 40 9.28 -21.93 16.72
N VAL A 41 8.80 -21.43 15.58
CA VAL A 41 7.53 -21.86 14.97
C VAL A 41 7.82 -22.42 13.57
N GLY A 42 7.43 -23.64 13.32
CA GLY A 42 7.66 -24.33 12.04
C GLY A 42 9.07 -24.88 11.89
N ASP A 43 9.34 -25.48 10.73
CA ASP A 43 10.60 -26.16 10.39
C ASP A 43 11.17 -27.01 11.54
N THR A 44 10.29 -27.78 12.16
CA THR A 44 10.56 -28.46 13.44
C THR A 44 11.70 -29.47 13.36
N GLU A 45 11.89 -30.11 12.21
CA GLU A 45 12.97 -31.07 11.99
C GLU A 45 14.34 -30.40 12.10
N ASN A 46 14.58 -29.30 11.36
CA ASN A 46 15.85 -28.57 11.38
C ASN A 46 16.06 -27.85 12.72
N VAL A 47 14.98 -27.32 13.33
CA VAL A 47 15.06 -26.68 14.65
C VAL A 47 15.49 -27.71 15.71
N LEU A 48 14.91 -28.92 15.70
CA LEU A 48 15.26 -29.96 16.65
C LEU A 48 16.66 -30.55 16.41
N ALA A 49 17.12 -30.59 15.15
CA ALA A 49 18.49 -30.98 14.82
C ALA A 49 19.54 -29.96 15.28
N ALA A 50 19.17 -28.69 15.43
CA ALA A 50 20.05 -27.60 15.82
C ALA A 50 20.11 -27.36 17.34
N GLY A 51 19.66 -28.30 18.15
CA GLY A 51 19.70 -28.17 19.60
C GLY A 51 19.67 -29.51 20.30
N ASN A 52 19.67 -29.50 21.62
CA ASN A 52 19.64 -30.71 22.46
C ASN A 52 18.83 -30.47 23.74
N ASP A 53 18.63 -31.54 24.47
CA ASP A 53 17.95 -31.61 25.77
C ASP A 53 16.48 -31.12 25.72
N GLY A 54 15.98 -30.60 26.84
CA GLY A 54 14.62 -30.11 26.99
C GLY A 54 13.58 -31.20 27.16
N PHE A 55 12.36 -30.78 27.44
CA PHE A 55 11.23 -31.67 27.72
C PHE A 55 10.43 -31.95 26.43
N PRO A 56 10.34 -33.19 25.96
CA PRO A 56 9.40 -33.59 24.92
C PRO A 56 7.97 -33.52 25.47
N LEU A 57 7.13 -32.66 24.93
CA LEU A 57 5.80 -32.41 25.44
C LEU A 57 4.71 -32.98 24.53
N ASN A 58 4.74 -32.64 23.24
CA ASN A 58 3.74 -33.01 22.24
C ASN A 58 2.30 -32.74 22.72
N ILE A 59 2.08 -31.55 23.28
CA ILE A 59 0.78 -31.10 23.80
C ILE A 59 0.13 -30.08 22.87
N SER A 60 -1.21 -30.01 22.87
CA SER A 60 -1.93 -29.02 22.11
C SER A 60 -1.51 -27.61 22.51
N PHE A 61 -1.29 -26.74 21.48
CA PHE A 61 -0.95 -25.34 21.69
C PHE A 61 -2.13 -24.57 22.30
N THR A 62 -1.84 -23.76 23.32
CA THR A 62 -2.72 -22.71 23.83
C THR A 62 -1.87 -21.54 24.32
N SER A 63 -2.43 -20.32 24.27
CA SER A 63 -1.73 -19.12 24.74
C SER A 63 -1.27 -19.25 26.21
N ASN A 64 -2.10 -19.82 27.07
CA ASN A 64 -1.78 -20.05 28.49
C ASN A 64 -0.63 -21.05 28.66
N ARG A 65 -0.62 -22.15 27.89
CA ARG A 65 0.47 -23.14 27.97
C ARG A 65 1.79 -22.52 27.51
N LEU A 66 1.79 -21.74 26.42
CA LEU A 66 2.97 -21.05 25.96
C LEU A 66 3.49 -20.07 27.01
N PHE A 67 2.60 -19.30 27.66
CA PHE A 67 2.95 -18.40 28.75
C PHE A 67 3.57 -19.16 29.95
N GLU A 68 2.96 -20.25 30.41
CA GLU A 68 3.51 -21.05 31.51
C GLU A 68 4.88 -21.63 31.19
N LEU A 69 5.06 -22.16 29.97
CA LEU A 69 6.33 -22.71 29.54
C LEU A 69 7.43 -21.65 29.36
N SER A 70 7.06 -20.39 29.09
CA SER A 70 8.02 -19.28 28.97
C SER A 70 8.71 -18.91 30.31
N LYS A 71 8.22 -19.42 31.43
CA LYS A 71 8.86 -19.28 32.76
C LYS A 71 10.13 -20.13 32.89
N MET A 72 10.29 -21.11 32.02
CA MET A 72 11.52 -21.93 31.95
C MET A 72 12.56 -21.28 31.05
N ASP A 73 13.83 -21.52 31.34
CA ASP A 73 14.90 -21.17 30.40
C ASP A 73 14.84 -22.04 29.14
N GLY A 74 15.65 -21.67 28.13
CA GLY A 74 15.68 -22.37 26.85
C GLY A 74 14.61 -21.91 25.86
N ALA A 75 14.49 -22.63 24.76
CA ALA A 75 13.53 -22.36 23.71
C ALA A 75 12.27 -23.23 23.83
N ILE A 76 11.18 -22.73 23.27
CA ILE A 76 9.93 -23.47 23.06
C ILE A 76 9.79 -23.71 21.57
N VAL A 77 9.56 -24.96 21.17
CA VAL A 77 9.39 -25.37 19.76
C VAL A 77 7.94 -25.70 19.52
N ILE A 78 7.35 -25.05 18.52
CA ILE A 78 5.94 -25.17 18.14
C ILE A 78 5.87 -25.60 16.67
N ASP A 79 4.90 -26.40 16.30
CA ASP A 79 4.65 -26.78 14.92
C ASP A 79 4.24 -25.56 14.05
N GLY A 80 4.31 -25.73 12.72
CA GLY A 80 4.02 -24.64 11.78
C GLY A 80 2.57 -24.16 11.78
N ASP A 81 1.64 -25.04 12.16
CA ASP A 81 0.20 -24.79 12.16
C ASP A 81 -0.32 -24.26 13.51
N LEU A 82 0.56 -24.07 14.48
CA LEU A 82 0.22 -23.68 15.86
C LEU A 82 -0.78 -24.66 16.53
N THR A 83 -0.65 -25.93 16.26
CA THR A 83 -1.51 -26.96 16.85
C THR A 83 -0.89 -27.60 18.08
N GLN A 84 0.45 -27.74 18.09
CA GLN A 84 1.18 -28.43 19.15
C GLN A 84 2.44 -27.72 19.59
N ILE A 85 2.71 -27.78 20.91
CA ILE A 85 4.02 -27.46 21.49
C ILE A 85 4.79 -28.77 21.59
N LEU A 86 5.89 -28.88 20.87
CA LEU A 86 6.69 -30.09 20.76
C LEU A 86 7.73 -30.22 21.86
N ARG A 87 8.41 -29.10 22.19
CA ARG A 87 9.47 -29.03 23.17
C ARG A 87 9.40 -27.77 24.00
N ALA A 88 9.87 -27.85 25.24
CA ALA A 88 10.18 -26.68 26.09
C ALA A 88 11.51 -26.91 26.80
N ASN A 89 12.10 -25.85 27.35
CA ASN A 89 13.45 -25.83 27.93
C ASN A 89 14.49 -26.42 26.97
N PHE A 90 14.34 -26.16 25.67
CA PHE A 90 15.18 -26.71 24.62
C PHE A 90 16.41 -25.81 24.39
N HIS A 91 17.61 -26.41 24.42
CA HIS A 91 18.86 -25.71 24.27
C HIS A 91 19.26 -25.63 22.79
N LEU A 92 19.07 -24.46 22.18
CA LEU A 92 19.46 -24.20 20.79
C LEU A 92 20.94 -23.88 20.69
N ASN A 93 21.66 -24.57 19.80
CA ASN A 93 23.10 -24.44 19.56
C ASN A 93 23.38 -24.07 18.08
N PRO A 94 22.92 -22.91 17.57
CA PRO A 94 23.25 -22.51 16.21
C PRO A 94 24.73 -22.22 16.08
N ASP A 95 25.28 -22.40 14.86
CA ASP A 95 26.68 -22.15 14.56
C ASP A 95 27.09 -20.73 15.00
N PRO A 96 28.10 -20.60 15.91
CA PRO A 96 28.59 -19.32 16.37
C PRO A 96 29.20 -18.44 15.27
N SER A 97 29.63 -19.03 14.16
CA SER A 97 30.24 -18.30 13.01
C SER A 97 29.23 -17.48 12.23
N LEU A 98 27.89 -17.78 12.36
CA LEU A 98 26.85 -17.01 11.73
C LEU A 98 26.85 -15.59 12.31
N ALA A 99 27.11 -14.59 11.44
CA ALA A 99 27.18 -13.19 11.82
C ALA A 99 25.81 -12.65 12.26
N THR A 100 25.82 -11.83 13.32
CA THR A 100 24.63 -11.12 13.78
C THR A 100 25.02 -9.81 14.46
N SER A 101 24.24 -8.77 14.30
CA SER A 101 24.40 -7.48 15.00
C SER A 101 23.75 -7.48 16.41
N GLU A 102 23.04 -8.54 16.76
CA GLU A 102 22.34 -8.62 18.05
C GLU A 102 23.30 -8.79 19.22
N THR A 103 23.02 -8.14 20.36
CA THR A 103 23.87 -8.14 21.54
C THR A 103 23.39 -9.08 22.66
N GLY A 104 22.09 -9.31 22.79
CA GLY A 104 21.50 -10.20 23.80
C GLY A 104 21.59 -11.67 23.43
N MET A 105 21.80 -12.58 24.39
CA MET A 105 21.96 -14.00 24.12
C MET A 105 20.76 -14.60 23.36
N ARG A 106 19.51 -14.37 23.85
CA ARG A 106 18.29 -14.84 23.17
C ARG A 106 18.16 -14.28 21.76
N HIS A 107 18.42 -12.97 21.58
CA HIS A 107 18.34 -12.29 20.27
C HIS A 107 19.39 -12.83 19.29
N ARG A 108 20.63 -13.06 19.74
CA ARG A 108 21.68 -13.67 18.90
C ARG A 108 21.32 -15.09 18.49
N THR A 109 20.82 -15.89 19.42
CA THR A 109 20.37 -17.26 19.13
C THR A 109 19.20 -17.21 18.14
N ALA A 110 18.22 -16.32 18.34
CA ALA A 110 17.08 -16.17 17.43
C ALA A 110 17.50 -15.78 16.02
N ALA A 111 18.38 -14.78 15.89
CA ALA A 111 18.90 -14.34 14.60
C ALA A 111 19.63 -15.48 13.85
N ARG A 112 20.54 -16.20 14.54
CA ARG A 112 21.27 -17.31 13.95
C ARG A 112 20.38 -18.48 13.58
N MET A 113 19.43 -18.85 14.44
CA MET A 113 18.45 -19.90 14.15
C MET A 113 17.60 -19.57 12.92
N SER A 114 17.20 -18.32 12.76
CA SER A 114 16.44 -17.90 11.58
C SER A 114 17.26 -17.89 10.28
N VAL A 115 18.59 -17.92 10.34
CA VAL A 115 19.46 -18.13 9.18
C VAL A 115 19.65 -19.61 8.89
N LEU A 116 19.72 -20.43 9.95
CA LEU A 116 19.99 -21.85 9.86
C LEU A 116 18.75 -22.66 9.44
N THR A 117 17.55 -22.17 9.75
CA THR A 117 16.29 -22.87 9.54
C THR A 117 15.26 -21.99 8.86
N ASP A 118 14.22 -22.59 8.30
CA ASP A 118 13.05 -21.90 7.76
C ASP A 118 12.00 -21.54 8.84
N ALA A 119 12.31 -21.74 10.11
CA ALA A 119 11.42 -21.42 11.22
C ALA A 119 11.27 -19.90 11.40
N ILE A 120 10.09 -19.46 11.81
CA ILE A 120 9.86 -18.14 12.36
C ILE A 120 10.35 -18.17 13.80
N VAL A 121 11.38 -17.36 14.12
CA VAL A 121 11.95 -17.34 15.47
C VAL A 121 11.57 -16.06 16.19
N ILE A 122 10.97 -16.17 17.37
CA ILE A 122 10.47 -15.05 18.16
C ILE A 122 11.30 -14.95 19.44
N SER A 123 11.80 -13.75 19.73
CA SER A 123 12.52 -13.45 20.98
C SER A 123 11.80 -12.35 21.76
N VAL A 124 11.49 -12.61 23.02
CA VAL A 124 10.91 -11.65 23.96
C VAL A 124 11.97 -11.20 24.95
N SER A 125 12.17 -9.90 25.05
CA SER A 125 13.10 -9.29 26.00
C SER A 125 12.35 -8.83 27.25
N ALA A 126 12.53 -9.52 28.38
CA ALA A 126 11.98 -9.13 29.68
C ALA A 126 12.37 -7.71 30.07
N ARG A 127 13.67 -7.33 29.85
CA ARG A 127 14.21 -6.03 30.26
C ARG A 127 13.65 -4.85 29.49
N ARG A 128 13.47 -5.02 28.15
CA ARG A 128 13.01 -3.95 27.26
C ARG A 128 11.51 -4.00 26.98
N ALA A 129 10.84 -5.08 27.39
CA ALA A 129 9.43 -5.37 27.06
C ALA A 129 9.14 -5.29 25.55
N VAL A 130 10.07 -5.79 24.72
CA VAL A 130 9.93 -5.81 23.26
C VAL A 130 9.93 -7.25 22.74
N VAL A 131 9.23 -7.45 21.65
CA VAL A 131 9.18 -8.71 20.91
C VAL A 131 9.80 -8.50 19.54
N ASN A 132 10.78 -9.31 19.20
CA ASN A 132 11.37 -9.34 17.88
C ASN A 132 11.08 -10.68 17.20
N VAL A 133 10.68 -10.59 15.93
CA VAL A 133 10.51 -11.74 15.04
C VAL A 133 11.67 -11.79 14.07
N TYR A 134 12.23 -12.98 13.87
CA TYR A 134 13.37 -13.20 12.99
C TYR A 134 13.00 -14.20 11.89
N VAL A 135 13.33 -13.83 10.65
CA VAL A 135 13.15 -14.68 9.45
C VAL A 135 14.38 -14.50 8.56
N HIS A 136 15.08 -15.58 8.27
CA HIS A 136 16.30 -15.58 7.42
C HIS A 136 17.30 -14.45 7.75
N GLY A 137 17.57 -14.24 9.03
CA GLY A 137 18.52 -13.24 9.52
C GLY A 137 18.00 -11.80 9.53
N LYS A 138 16.78 -11.54 9.05
CA LYS A 138 16.10 -10.24 9.18
C LYS A 138 15.26 -10.23 10.44
N SER A 139 15.23 -9.09 11.12
CA SER A 139 14.45 -8.89 12.33
C SER A 139 13.37 -7.82 12.12
N TYR A 140 12.25 -8.03 12.78
CA TYR A 140 11.14 -7.07 12.87
C TYR A 140 10.69 -6.97 14.32
N GLU A 141 10.69 -5.74 14.86
CA GLU A 141 10.18 -5.46 16.20
C GLU A 141 8.66 -5.25 16.15
N ILE A 142 7.93 -6.04 16.93
CA ILE A 142 6.47 -5.92 17.02
C ILE A 142 6.11 -4.64 17.79
N GLN A 143 5.47 -3.73 17.11
CA GLN A 143 5.03 -2.46 17.69
C GLN A 143 3.79 -2.63 18.57
N PRO A 144 3.64 -1.81 19.63
CA PRO A 144 2.40 -1.70 20.41
C PRO A 144 1.23 -1.29 19.51
N VAL A 145 0.05 -1.85 19.76
CA VAL A 145 -1.18 -1.53 18.99
C VAL A 145 -1.49 -0.02 19.05
N THR A 146 -1.26 0.62 20.17
CA THR A 146 -1.48 2.07 20.36
C THR A 146 -0.61 2.91 19.41
N THR A 147 0.64 2.51 19.18
CA THR A 147 1.55 3.18 18.24
C THR A 147 1.06 3.03 16.81
N ILE A 148 0.66 1.81 16.42
CA ILE A 148 0.13 1.55 15.07
C ILE A 148 -1.16 2.36 14.86
N MET A 149 -2.07 2.38 15.85
CA MET A 149 -3.32 3.15 15.76
C MET A 149 -3.09 4.66 15.67
N SER A 150 -2.06 5.18 16.34
CA SER A 150 -1.68 6.60 16.17
C SER A 150 -1.26 6.91 14.73
N SER A 151 -0.43 6.04 14.12
CA SER A 151 -0.04 6.17 12.71
C SER A 151 -1.24 6.04 11.77
N VAL A 152 -2.14 5.10 12.03
CA VAL A 152 -3.39 4.93 11.26
C VAL A 152 -4.23 6.21 11.29
N ASN A 153 -4.45 6.78 12.46
CA ASN A 153 -5.25 8.01 12.58
C ASN A 153 -4.63 9.17 11.79
N GLN A 154 -3.31 9.31 11.81
CA GLN A 154 -2.60 10.32 11.05
C GLN A 154 -2.72 10.07 9.54
N LEU A 155 -2.51 8.84 9.08
CA LEU A 155 -2.63 8.47 7.66
C LEU A 155 -4.05 8.65 7.13
N VAL A 156 -5.07 8.26 7.90
CA VAL A 156 -6.49 8.46 7.53
C VAL A 156 -6.81 9.95 7.42
N ALA A 157 -6.35 10.78 8.36
CA ALA A 157 -6.54 12.22 8.30
C ALA A 157 -5.84 12.82 7.06
N THR A 158 -4.63 12.39 6.74
CA THR A 158 -3.92 12.79 5.52
C THR A 158 -4.71 12.40 4.27
N LEU A 159 -5.18 11.16 4.18
CA LEU A 159 -6.01 10.70 3.05
C LEU A 159 -7.29 11.54 2.90
N GLN A 160 -7.99 11.82 4.00
CA GLN A 160 -9.22 12.63 3.97
C GLN A 160 -8.98 14.05 3.47
N THR A 161 -7.95 14.72 3.99
CA THR A 161 -7.64 16.10 3.60
C THR A 161 -7.13 16.18 2.16
N THR A 162 -6.25 15.26 1.76
CA THR A 162 -5.72 15.21 0.39
C THR A 162 -6.81 14.84 -0.60
N ARG A 163 -7.72 13.90 -0.28
CA ARG A 163 -8.86 13.55 -1.13
C ARG A 163 -9.76 14.75 -1.38
N GLN A 164 -10.12 15.48 -0.33
CA GLN A 164 -10.95 16.69 -0.47
C GLN A 164 -10.27 17.78 -1.31
N SER A 165 -8.96 17.92 -1.18
CA SER A 165 -8.17 18.85 -1.99
C SER A 165 -8.12 18.39 -3.45
N LEU A 166 -7.85 17.12 -3.68
CA LEU A 166 -7.80 16.50 -5.01
C LEU A 166 -9.13 16.64 -5.74
N ASP A 167 -10.25 16.32 -5.08
CA ASP A 167 -11.60 16.43 -5.67
C ASP A 167 -11.89 17.87 -6.13
N ARG A 168 -11.51 18.88 -5.33
CA ARG A 168 -11.64 20.29 -5.73
C ARG A 168 -10.74 20.66 -6.90
N SER A 169 -9.50 20.18 -6.89
CA SER A 169 -8.54 20.42 -7.98
C SER A 169 -9.00 19.78 -9.29
N LEU A 170 -9.53 18.56 -9.23
CA LEU A 170 -10.07 17.85 -10.39
C LEU A 170 -11.34 18.51 -10.95
N LEU A 171 -12.21 19.08 -10.09
CA LEU A 171 -13.36 19.86 -10.54
C LEU A 171 -12.90 21.16 -11.26
N ARG A 172 -11.92 21.86 -10.68
CA ARG A 172 -11.33 23.03 -11.31
C ARG A 172 -10.66 22.68 -12.64
N LEU A 173 -9.88 21.57 -12.66
CA LEU A 173 -9.20 21.09 -13.87
C LEU A 173 -10.22 20.84 -14.99
N THR A 174 -11.32 20.15 -14.71
CA THR A 174 -12.37 19.88 -15.72
C THR A 174 -12.89 21.19 -16.35
N ALA A 175 -13.06 22.25 -15.57
CA ALA A 175 -13.48 23.53 -16.10
C ALA A 175 -12.38 24.20 -16.97
N LEU A 176 -11.12 24.06 -16.58
CA LEU A 176 -9.98 24.56 -17.36
C LEU A 176 -9.78 23.78 -18.66
N GLU A 177 -9.96 22.45 -18.63
CA GLU A 177 -9.92 21.56 -19.81
C GLU A 177 -10.95 21.96 -20.86
N LEU A 178 -12.19 22.23 -20.43
CA LEU A 178 -13.27 22.64 -21.33
C LEU A 178 -13.13 24.09 -21.84
N ASP A 179 -12.33 24.92 -21.17
CA ASP A 179 -12.00 26.29 -21.59
C ASP A 179 -10.65 26.37 -22.34
N ASP A 180 -9.92 25.24 -22.50
CA ASP A 180 -8.57 25.15 -23.11
C ASP A 180 -7.52 26.05 -22.43
N TYR A 181 -7.53 26.07 -21.10
CA TYR A 181 -6.66 26.92 -20.26
C TYR A 181 -5.90 26.14 -19.19
N VAL A 182 -5.59 24.86 -19.44
CA VAL A 182 -4.81 24.04 -18.49
C VAL A 182 -3.34 24.36 -18.62
N THR A 183 -2.67 24.60 -17.51
CA THR A 183 -1.21 24.78 -17.47
C THR A 183 -0.50 23.54 -16.92
N LEU A 184 0.80 23.42 -17.23
CA LEU A 184 1.64 22.36 -16.66
C LEU A 184 1.64 22.39 -15.12
N ALA A 185 1.64 23.59 -14.51
CA ALA A 185 1.56 23.73 -13.05
C ALA A 185 0.25 23.18 -12.47
N ASP A 186 -0.90 23.34 -13.16
CA ASP A 186 -2.18 22.81 -12.71
C ASP A 186 -2.14 21.26 -12.62
N ILE A 187 -1.58 20.60 -13.64
CA ILE A 187 -1.52 19.13 -13.67
C ILE A 187 -0.46 18.57 -12.70
N ALA A 188 0.70 19.22 -12.57
CA ALA A 188 1.75 18.79 -11.65
C ALA A 188 1.25 18.75 -10.19
N GLY A 189 0.48 19.77 -9.76
CA GLY A 189 -0.14 19.79 -8.43
C GLY A 189 -1.12 18.63 -8.19
N ILE A 190 -1.83 18.20 -9.24
CA ILE A 190 -2.75 17.05 -9.18
C ILE A 190 -1.98 15.74 -9.09
N PHE A 191 -0.93 15.54 -9.90
CA PHE A 191 -0.06 14.37 -9.82
C PHE A 191 0.59 14.23 -8.44
N SER A 192 1.09 15.34 -7.88
CA SER A 192 1.61 15.38 -6.51
C SER A 192 0.57 14.91 -5.48
N SER A 193 -0.69 15.34 -5.62
CA SER A 193 -1.78 14.93 -4.73
C SER A 193 -2.10 13.44 -4.86
N PHE A 194 -2.10 12.88 -6.06
CA PHE A 194 -2.28 11.45 -6.29
C PHE A 194 -1.15 10.64 -5.64
N GLU A 195 0.10 11.05 -5.79
CA GLU A 195 1.24 10.34 -5.21
C GLU A 195 1.23 10.37 -3.67
N ILE A 196 0.88 11.50 -3.05
CA ILE A 196 0.68 11.57 -1.60
C ILE A 196 -0.38 10.56 -1.16
N MET A 197 -1.48 10.44 -1.88
CA MET A 197 -2.53 9.47 -1.57
C MET A 197 -2.06 8.02 -1.76
N GLN A 198 -1.28 7.72 -2.81
CA GLN A 198 -0.74 6.38 -3.05
C GLN A 198 0.27 5.95 -1.98
N GLN A 199 1.13 6.87 -1.53
CA GLN A 199 2.05 6.62 -0.42
C GLN A 199 1.28 6.34 0.88
N ALA A 200 0.33 7.20 1.25
CA ALA A 200 -0.49 7.02 2.44
C ALA A 200 -1.32 5.72 2.38
N LYS A 201 -1.86 5.36 1.21
CA LYS A 201 -2.56 4.10 0.96
C LYS A 201 -1.66 2.89 1.20
N THR A 202 -0.42 2.94 0.74
CA THR A 202 0.56 1.86 0.90
C THR A 202 0.94 1.68 2.37
N GLU A 203 1.26 2.77 3.07
CA GLU A 203 1.59 2.72 4.50
C GLU A 203 0.39 2.25 5.35
N LEU A 204 -0.82 2.66 4.97
CA LEU A 204 -2.04 2.22 5.67
C LEU A 204 -2.30 0.72 5.48
N LYS A 205 -2.04 0.17 4.29
CA LYS A 205 -2.09 -1.28 4.05
C LYS A 205 -1.11 -2.05 4.94
N ASP A 206 0.10 -1.53 5.12
CA ASP A 206 1.09 -2.11 6.04
C ASP A 206 0.61 -2.07 7.50
N CYS A 207 -0.02 -0.97 7.92
CA CYS A 207 -0.63 -0.87 9.25
C CYS A 207 -1.78 -1.87 9.42
N ILE A 208 -2.62 -2.09 8.41
CA ILE A 208 -3.72 -3.07 8.44
C ILE A 208 -3.17 -4.48 8.65
N VAL A 209 -2.10 -4.85 7.96
CA VAL A 209 -1.43 -6.15 8.14
C VAL A 209 -0.94 -6.31 9.58
N LYS A 210 -0.31 -5.28 10.15
CA LYS A 210 0.21 -5.27 11.52
C LYS A 210 -0.90 -5.33 12.58
N LEU A 211 -2.08 -4.77 12.29
CA LEU A 211 -3.26 -4.79 13.17
C LEU A 211 -4.05 -6.11 13.13
N GLY A 212 -3.83 -6.94 12.11
CA GLY A 212 -4.55 -8.22 11.97
C GLY A 212 -6.07 -8.03 12.02
N ASN A 213 -6.75 -8.76 12.89
CA ASN A 213 -8.21 -8.70 13.00
C ASN A 213 -8.76 -7.30 13.40
N GLN A 214 -7.96 -6.48 14.07
CA GLN A 214 -8.34 -5.12 14.44
C GLN A 214 -8.25 -4.13 13.26
N GLY A 215 -7.57 -4.48 12.18
CA GLY A 215 -7.42 -3.66 10.99
C GLY A 215 -8.65 -3.59 10.07
N LYS A 216 -9.68 -4.40 10.30
CA LYS A 216 -10.85 -4.51 9.40
C LYS A 216 -11.58 -3.18 9.19
N LEU A 217 -11.80 -2.40 10.25
CA LEU A 217 -12.45 -1.09 10.14
C LEU A 217 -11.58 -0.09 9.35
N VAL A 218 -10.27 -0.14 9.59
CA VAL A 218 -9.29 0.70 8.86
C VAL A 218 -9.29 0.36 7.37
N GLN A 219 -9.39 -0.92 7.02
CA GLN A 219 -9.50 -1.34 5.62
C GLN A 219 -10.75 -0.78 4.95
N MET A 220 -11.91 -0.82 5.62
CA MET A 220 -13.14 -0.23 5.08
C MET A 220 -13.00 1.29 4.85
N GLN A 221 -12.35 2.00 5.76
CA GLN A 221 -12.07 3.43 5.58
C GLN A 221 -11.12 3.68 4.41
N LEU A 222 -10.09 2.85 4.26
CA LEU A 222 -9.16 2.95 3.13
C LEU A 222 -9.87 2.74 1.79
N GLU A 223 -10.73 1.72 1.68
CA GLU A 223 -11.51 1.44 0.46
C GLU A 223 -12.44 2.60 0.11
N GLN A 224 -13.03 3.24 1.10
CA GLN A 224 -13.88 4.41 0.90
C GLN A 224 -13.10 5.64 0.40
N LEU A 225 -11.90 5.89 0.94
CA LEU A 225 -11.13 7.11 0.65
C LEU A 225 -10.25 6.96 -0.59
N ALA A 226 -9.69 5.79 -0.82
CA ALA A 226 -8.67 5.51 -1.82
C ALA A 226 -8.84 4.13 -2.48
N GLY A 227 -10.09 3.78 -2.84
CA GLY A 227 -10.43 2.52 -3.51
C GLY A 227 -10.02 2.50 -4.99
N SER A 228 -10.53 1.49 -5.72
CA SER A 228 -10.20 1.27 -7.14
C SER A 228 -10.58 2.44 -8.05
N SER A 229 -11.64 3.19 -7.72
CA SER A 229 -12.05 4.38 -8.50
C SER A 229 -10.97 5.46 -8.54
N MET A 230 -10.20 5.64 -7.45
CA MET A 230 -9.08 6.58 -7.43
C MET A 230 -7.94 6.10 -8.33
N ASP A 231 -7.64 4.81 -8.34
CA ASP A 231 -6.59 4.25 -9.20
C ASP A 231 -6.94 4.44 -10.67
N THR A 232 -8.20 4.17 -11.07
CA THR A 232 -8.69 4.40 -12.42
C THR A 232 -8.63 5.89 -12.81
N GLU A 233 -9.04 6.78 -11.91
CA GLU A 233 -8.98 8.24 -12.15
C GLU A 233 -7.55 8.73 -12.34
N TYR A 234 -6.60 8.17 -11.60
CA TYR A 234 -5.19 8.45 -11.75
C TYR A 234 -4.64 7.97 -13.10
N ASP A 235 -4.97 6.74 -13.50
CA ASP A 235 -4.55 6.19 -14.79
C ASP A 235 -5.11 7.00 -15.98
N LEU A 236 -6.38 7.41 -15.91
CA LEU A 236 -6.99 8.30 -16.91
C LEU A 236 -6.31 9.67 -16.93
N MET A 237 -5.95 10.23 -15.77
CA MET A 237 -5.22 11.48 -15.69
C MET A 237 -3.83 11.40 -16.35
N ILE A 238 -3.10 10.29 -16.16
CA ILE A 238 -1.83 10.06 -16.84
C ILE A 238 -2.03 10.00 -18.35
N ARG A 239 -3.00 9.20 -18.81
CA ARG A 239 -3.27 9.02 -20.24
C ARG A 239 -3.74 10.29 -20.93
N ASP A 240 -4.48 11.16 -20.23
CA ASP A 240 -4.94 12.44 -20.77
C ASP A 240 -3.80 13.41 -21.07
N TYR A 241 -2.70 13.34 -20.31
CA TYR A 241 -1.61 14.30 -20.39
C TYR A 241 -0.25 13.72 -20.79
N ALA A 242 -0.13 12.42 -20.99
CA ALA A 242 1.09 11.80 -21.48
C ALA A 242 1.26 12.03 -22.99
N SER A 243 2.50 12.17 -23.46
CA SER A 243 2.82 12.25 -24.89
C SER A 243 2.44 10.98 -25.67
N ASP A 244 2.41 9.82 -24.98
CA ASP A 244 1.88 8.53 -25.46
C ASP A 244 0.81 8.05 -24.46
N SER A 245 -0.45 8.05 -24.88
CA SER A 245 -1.62 7.71 -24.09
C SER A 245 -1.87 6.21 -23.91
N SER A 246 -0.98 5.36 -24.40
CA SER A 246 -1.12 3.90 -24.27
C SER A 246 -1.09 3.45 -22.79
N GLU A 247 -1.85 2.40 -22.47
CA GLU A 247 -1.87 1.82 -21.13
C GLU A 247 -0.48 1.36 -20.69
N ALA A 248 0.30 0.78 -21.60
CA ALA A 248 1.66 0.34 -21.30
C ALA A 248 2.61 1.49 -20.93
N ASN A 249 2.41 2.68 -21.53
CA ASN A 249 3.17 3.89 -21.17
C ASN A 249 2.67 4.49 -19.86
N ALA A 250 1.37 4.50 -19.63
CA ALA A 250 0.78 4.98 -18.37
C ALA A 250 1.31 4.19 -17.15
N GLU A 251 1.45 2.86 -17.27
CA GLU A 251 2.07 2.03 -16.22
C GLU A 251 3.53 2.42 -15.94
N LYS A 252 4.32 2.73 -16.97
CA LYS A 252 5.71 3.20 -16.83
C LYS A 252 5.77 4.56 -16.14
N ILE A 253 4.97 5.52 -16.61
CA ILE A 253 4.87 6.85 -16.02
C ILE A 253 4.49 6.76 -14.55
N ARG A 254 3.47 5.96 -14.21
CA ARG A 254 3.04 5.74 -12.84
C ARG A 254 4.17 5.16 -11.97
N ALA A 255 4.94 4.22 -12.51
CA ALA A 255 6.09 3.64 -11.79
C ALA A 255 7.24 4.65 -11.60
N GLU A 256 7.41 5.61 -12.50
CA GLU A 256 8.40 6.69 -12.38
C GLU A 256 7.94 7.75 -11.38
N LEU A 257 6.70 8.24 -11.47
CA LEU A 257 6.11 9.20 -10.51
C LEU A 257 6.19 8.66 -9.08
N SER A 258 5.91 7.37 -8.87
CA SER A 258 5.98 6.74 -7.54
C SER A 258 7.38 6.71 -6.91
N ARG A 259 8.43 6.92 -7.70
CA ARG A 259 9.83 6.98 -7.23
C ARG A 259 10.32 8.40 -6.99
N MET A 260 9.58 9.41 -7.46
CA MET A 260 9.94 10.81 -7.31
C MET A 260 9.85 11.24 -5.85
N THR A 261 10.74 12.16 -5.48
CA THR A 261 10.65 12.79 -4.17
C THR A 261 9.53 13.84 -4.14
N PRO A 262 9.00 14.22 -2.96
CA PRO A 262 8.00 15.31 -2.88
C PRO A 262 8.48 16.63 -3.51
N LYS A 263 9.81 16.86 -3.51
CA LYS A 263 10.41 18.03 -4.15
C LYS A 263 10.30 17.93 -5.67
N ASP A 264 10.61 16.78 -6.24
CA ASP A 264 10.55 16.55 -7.69
C ASP A 264 9.10 16.62 -8.20
N LEU A 265 8.14 16.07 -7.44
CA LEU A 265 6.71 16.16 -7.73
C LEU A 265 6.15 17.59 -7.64
N SER A 266 6.82 18.47 -6.89
CA SER A 266 6.45 19.89 -6.79
C SER A 266 7.05 20.74 -7.91
N ASP A 267 7.95 20.17 -8.71
CA ASP A 267 8.57 20.85 -9.85
C ASP A 267 7.86 20.44 -11.15
N PRO A 268 7.10 21.35 -11.80
CA PRO A 268 6.33 21.03 -13.00
C PRO A 268 7.20 20.49 -14.15
N GLN A 269 8.43 20.94 -14.29
CA GLN A 269 9.34 20.49 -15.36
C GLN A 269 9.73 19.02 -15.19
N HIS A 270 9.97 18.56 -13.95
CA HIS A 270 10.23 17.13 -13.69
C HIS A 270 9.02 16.26 -14.03
N VAL A 271 7.81 16.74 -13.71
CA VAL A 271 6.56 16.03 -14.06
C VAL A 271 6.40 15.96 -15.58
N ALA A 272 6.65 17.07 -16.30
CA ALA A 272 6.60 17.12 -17.76
C ALA A 272 7.54 16.11 -18.40
N ALA A 273 8.79 16.03 -17.93
CA ALA A 273 9.78 15.08 -18.45
C ALA A 273 9.29 13.61 -18.29
N VAL A 274 8.66 13.27 -17.16
CA VAL A 274 8.10 11.92 -16.94
C VAL A 274 6.89 11.68 -17.85
N LEU A 275 6.08 12.70 -18.15
CA LEU A 275 4.97 12.61 -19.11
C LEU A 275 5.43 12.53 -20.57
N GLY A 276 6.73 12.70 -20.85
CA GLY A 276 7.33 12.61 -22.17
C GLY A 276 7.43 13.93 -22.93
N TYR A 277 7.49 15.05 -22.20
CA TYR A 277 7.70 16.37 -22.77
C TYR A 277 9.04 16.96 -22.33
N ASP A 278 9.80 17.45 -23.29
CA ASP A 278 11.05 18.18 -23.06
C ASP A 278 10.79 19.69 -23.16
N ASP A 279 11.49 20.47 -22.33
CA ASP A 279 11.56 21.94 -22.40
C ASP A 279 10.21 22.68 -22.27
N LEU A 280 9.28 22.20 -21.42
CA LEU A 280 8.06 22.93 -21.09
C LEU A 280 8.27 23.81 -19.84
N ASP A 281 7.74 25.05 -19.90
CA ASP A 281 7.65 25.94 -18.75
C ASP A 281 6.38 25.66 -17.92
N GLU A 282 6.36 26.12 -16.68
CA GLU A 282 5.23 25.93 -15.76
C GLU A 282 3.89 26.50 -16.28
N ASP A 283 3.98 27.58 -17.08
CA ASP A 283 2.84 28.25 -17.73
C ASP A 283 2.49 27.67 -19.10
N SER A 284 3.21 26.63 -19.57
CA SER A 284 2.92 25.99 -20.84
C SER A 284 1.52 25.39 -20.84
N VAL A 285 0.74 25.67 -21.88
CA VAL A 285 -0.62 25.15 -22.04
C VAL A 285 -0.55 23.68 -22.40
N MET A 286 -1.34 22.88 -21.72
CA MET A 286 -1.46 21.42 -21.90
C MET A 286 -2.85 21.07 -22.43
N THR A 287 -2.90 20.40 -23.57
CA THR A 287 -4.16 19.99 -24.19
C THR A 287 -4.53 18.57 -23.79
N PRO A 288 -5.62 18.35 -23.03
CA PRO A 288 -6.04 17.02 -22.62
C PRO A 288 -6.69 16.26 -23.78
N LEU A 289 -6.54 14.94 -23.78
CA LEU A 289 -7.28 14.07 -24.71
C LEU A 289 -8.78 14.05 -24.37
N GLY A 290 -9.14 14.08 -23.08
CA GLY A 290 -10.52 14.09 -22.61
C GLY A 290 -11.03 12.78 -22.06
N LEU A 291 -10.19 11.75 -21.95
CA LEU A 291 -10.58 10.43 -21.43
C LEU A 291 -11.24 10.53 -20.05
N ARG A 292 -10.62 11.25 -19.13
CA ARG A 292 -11.12 11.43 -17.77
C ARG A 292 -12.47 12.17 -17.76
N THR A 293 -12.59 13.24 -18.52
CA THR A 293 -13.80 14.04 -18.58
C THR A 293 -14.96 13.28 -19.22
N LEU A 294 -14.72 12.56 -20.31
CA LEU A 294 -15.71 11.70 -20.95
C LEU A 294 -16.15 10.54 -20.05
N SER A 295 -15.22 9.87 -19.38
CA SER A 295 -15.52 8.73 -18.48
C SER A 295 -16.40 9.11 -17.27
N ARG A 296 -16.48 10.40 -16.93
CA ARG A 296 -17.37 10.90 -15.87
C ARG A 296 -18.84 11.04 -16.29
N VAL A 297 -19.11 11.00 -17.59
CA VAL A 297 -20.47 11.15 -18.10
C VAL A 297 -21.12 9.78 -18.22
N SER A 298 -22.22 9.56 -17.50
CA SER A 298 -22.86 8.25 -17.34
C SER A 298 -23.40 7.61 -18.64
N VAL A 299 -23.55 8.37 -19.72
CA VAL A 299 -23.97 7.85 -21.03
C VAL A 299 -22.80 7.32 -21.85
N VAL A 300 -21.55 7.59 -21.45
CA VAL A 300 -20.33 7.06 -22.05
C VAL A 300 -20.04 5.71 -21.40
N ARG A 301 -20.07 4.65 -22.19
CA ARG A 301 -19.77 3.28 -21.74
C ARG A 301 -18.28 2.99 -21.86
N ASP A 302 -17.84 1.90 -21.23
CA ASP A 302 -16.46 1.43 -21.33
C ASP A 302 -16.06 1.26 -22.81
N GLY A 303 -14.89 1.78 -23.16
CA GLY A 303 -14.34 1.73 -24.52
C GLY A 303 -14.95 2.74 -25.51
N VAL A 304 -15.94 3.54 -25.12
CA VAL A 304 -16.49 4.61 -25.97
C VAL A 304 -15.65 5.87 -25.88
N ALA A 305 -15.16 6.21 -24.68
CA ALA A 305 -14.29 7.35 -24.48
C ALA A 305 -13.01 7.24 -25.33
N GLU A 306 -12.40 6.05 -25.34
CA GLU A 306 -11.21 5.77 -26.17
C GLU A 306 -11.46 6.00 -27.67
N LYS A 307 -12.58 5.50 -28.19
CA LYS A 307 -12.92 5.68 -29.61
C LYS A 307 -13.14 7.16 -29.98
N ILE A 308 -13.75 7.91 -29.09
CA ILE A 308 -13.94 9.35 -29.29
C ILE A 308 -12.58 10.07 -29.30
N VAL A 309 -11.72 9.75 -28.34
CA VAL A 309 -10.40 10.37 -28.22
C VAL A 309 -9.48 9.99 -29.40
N ASP A 310 -9.54 8.73 -29.86
CA ASP A 310 -8.76 8.28 -31.02
C ASP A 310 -9.14 9.03 -32.32
N GLU A 311 -10.40 9.45 -32.44
CA GLU A 311 -10.87 10.20 -33.63
C GLU A 311 -10.55 11.68 -33.55
N TYR A 312 -10.82 12.32 -32.38
CA TYR A 312 -10.71 13.78 -32.27
C TYR A 312 -9.31 14.24 -31.83
N GLY A 313 -8.52 13.41 -31.16
CA GLY A 313 -7.17 13.75 -30.70
C GLY A 313 -7.09 14.77 -29.55
N SER A 314 -8.14 15.54 -29.28
CA SER A 314 -8.22 16.45 -28.13
C SER A 314 -9.67 16.73 -27.71
N LEU A 315 -9.82 17.08 -26.42
CA LEU A 315 -11.14 17.46 -25.89
C LEU A 315 -11.69 18.74 -26.56
N GLN A 316 -10.81 19.66 -26.99
CA GLN A 316 -11.21 20.90 -27.64
C GLN A 316 -11.78 20.64 -29.03
N GLU A 317 -11.12 19.81 -29.84
CA GLU A 317 -11.62 19.40 -31.17
C GLU A 317 -12.97 18.72 -31.07
N LEU A 318 -13.15 17.84 -30.07
CA LEU A 318 -14.45 17.26 -29.77
C LEU A 318 -15.50 18.33 -29.43
N MET A 319 -15.19 19.30 -28.59
CA MET A 319 -16.12 20.35 -28.17
C MET A 319 -16.54 21.25 -29.33
N ASP A 320 -15.62 21.51 -30.25
CA ASP A 320 -15.89 22.32 -31.45
C ASP A 320 -16.84 21.58 -32.40
N ASP A 321 -16.59 20.27 -32.66
CA ASP A 321 -17.41 19.45 -33.54
C ASP A 321 -18.83 19.24 -32.98
N ILE A 322 -18.99 18.94 -31.70
CA ILE A 322 -20.31 18.76 -31.08
C ILE A 322 -21.11 20.07 -30.97
N SER A 323 -20.43 21.22 -31.07
CA SER A 323 -21.12 22.51 -31.14
C SER A 323 -21.86 22.68 -32.47
N GLU A 324 -21.36 22.04 -33.54
CA GLU A 324 -21.98 22.08 -34.87
C GLU A 324 -23.04 20.97 -35.02
N ASP A 325 -22.69 19.73 -34.65
CA ASP A 325 -23.58 18.57 -34.80
C ASP A 325 -23.36 17.52 -33.69
N PRO A 326 -24.13 17.56 -32.60
CA PRO A 326 -24.03 16.59 -31.50
C PRO A 326 -24.35 15.14 -31.91
N GLU A 327 -25.12 14.91 -32.98
CA GLU A 327 -25.56 13.58 -33.40
C GLU A 327 -24.41 12.70 -33.88
N ARG A 328 -23.28 13.28 -34.31
CA ARG A 328 -22.05 12.57 -34.68
C ARG A 328 -21.51 11.66 -33.58
N LEU A 329 -21.77 11.99 -32.32
CA LEU A 329 -21.40 11.14 -31.20
C LEU A 329 -22.08 9.75 -31.22
N GLY A 330 -23.21 9.64 -31.94
CA GLY A 330 -23.90 8.37 -32.17
C GLY A 330 -23.04 7.33 -32.92
N ASP A 331 -22.17 7.77 -33.82
CA ASP A 331 -21.28 6.91 -34.62
C ASP A 331 -20.25 6.16 -33.73
N PHE A 332 -19.92 6.69 -32.57
CA PHE A 332 -19.03 6.08 -31.56
C PHE A 332 -19.75 5.14 -30.59
N GLY A 333 -21.07 5.02 -30.71
CA GLY A 333 -21.91 4.17 -29.85
C GLY A 333 -22.44 4.88 -28.60
N VAL A 334 -22.48 6.20 -28.59
CA VAL A 334 -23.15 6.99 -27.55
C VAL A 334 -24.66 6.89 -27.77
N ASN A 335 -25.39 6.30 -26.84
CA ASN A 335 -26.83 6.07 -26.98
C ASN A 335 -27.67 7.35 -27.02
N ASN A 336 -27.19 8.42 -26.40
CA ASN A 336 -27.86 9.72 -26.31
C ASN A 336 -26.84 10.86 -26.51
N PRO A 337 -26.48 11.17 -27.76
CA PRO A 337 -25.50 12.22 -28.07
C PRO A 337 -25.82 13.57 -27.43
N ALA A 338 -27.06 14.01 -27.51
CA ALA A 338 -27.51 15.28 -26.92
C ALA A 338 -27.29 15.35 -25.40
N ILE A 339 -27.45 14.24 -24.66
CA ILE A 339 -27.20 14.20 -23.21
C ILE A 339 -25.71 14.35 -22.92
N LEU A 340 -24.83 13.73 -23.73
CA LEU A 340 -23.39 13.89 -23.59
C LEU A 340 -22.98 15.34 -23.83
N ALA A 341 -23.43 15.94 -24.94
CA ALA A 341 -23.15 17.34 -25.27
C ALA A 341 -23.65 18.28 -24.15
N ASP A 342 -24.90 18.15 -23.72
CA ASP A 342 -25.46 18.90 -22.60
C ASP A 342 -24.66 18.76 -21.31
N SER A 343 -24.17 17.55 -21.02
CA SER A 343 -23.36 17.28 -19.81
C SER A 343 -22.02 18.00 -19.86
N LEU A 344 -21.34 17.95 -21.00
CA LEU A 344 -20.07 18.66 -21.21
C LEU A 344 -20.25 20.19 -21.12
N TYR A 345 -21.33 20.75 -21.75
CA TYR A 345 -21.63 22.17 -21.63
C TYR A 345 -21.98 22.61 -20.21
N ARG A 346 -22.70 21.79 -19.45
CA ARG A 346 -22.97 22.06 -18.02
C ARG A 346 -21.68 22.09 -17.20
N MET A 347 -20.76 21.17 -17.45
CA MET A 347 -19.45 21.17 -16.78
C MET A 347 -18.65 22.44 -17.09
N LYS A 348 -18.71 22.93 -18.34
CA LYS A 348 -18.11 24.21 -18.76
C LYS A 348 -18.78 25.40 -18.07
N GLY A 349 -20.10 25.40 -17.93
CA GLY A 349 -20.89 26.49 -17.36
C GLY A 349 -20.89 26.62 -15.84
N THR A 350 -20.35 25.66 -15.09
CA THR A 350 -20.40 25.63 -13.61
C THR A 350 -19.60 26.78 -12.95
N LYS A 351 -18.84 27.55 -13.71
CA LYS A 351 -18.09 28.75 -13.24
C LYS A 351 -18.98 29.95 -12.87
N GLN A 352 -20.26 30.01 -13.31
CA GLN A 352 -21.08 31.21 -13.14
C GLN A 352 -21.94 31.27 -11.87
N GLY A 353 -21.90 30.25 -11.02
CA GLY A 353 -22.81 30.09 -9.88
C GLY A 353 -22.24 30.30 -8.47
N ASN A 354 -20.93 30.48 -8.29
CA ASN A 354 -20.30 30.64 -6.97
C ASN A 354 -19.29 31.79 -6.96
N ALA A 355 -19.77 33.04 -7.14
CA ALA A 355 -19.08 34.26 -6.80
C ALA A 355 -19.75 34.95 -5.60
#